data_ef5c830b36b6e0deb73daab7dbcc20ca
#
_entry.id   ef5c830b36b6e0deb73daab7dbcc20ca
#
_cell.length_a   1.000
_cell.length_b   1.000
_cell.length_c   1.000
_cell.angle_alpha   90.00
_cell.angle_beta   90.00
_cell.angle_gamma   90.00
#
_symmetry.space_group_name_H-M   'P 1'
#
loop_
_entity.id
_entity.type
_entity.pdbx_description
1 polymer ?
#
loop_
_entity_poly.entity_id
_entity_poly.type
_entity_poly.pdbx_seq_one_letter_code
_entity_poly.pdbx_strand_id
1 'polypeptide(L)'
;FVQGLSALCREKDVLLMIDEVQTGVGRTGAFYSYQGYGIQPDVVTTAKGLAGGLPIGACLVSEKLRNILKPGQQGSTFGGNPVVCAGAREVVRRVSDPAFLQAVTEKGEYLREKLLTMPQVELVRGKGLMLGIKLRNMDAHEVLVKCAEQGLLILTAKELVRFLPPLTITKEEIDAGLAIFTAVLQAG
;
A
#
# COMPACT_ATOMS: atom_id res chain seq x y z
N PHE A 1 -17.39 -3.19 -6.48
CA PHE A 1 -17.25 -1.82 -6.98
C PHE A 1 -16.22 -1.76 -8.11
N VAL A 2 -14.95 -2.13 -7.88
CA VAL A 2 -13.84 -1.97 -8.85
C VAL A 2 -14.10 -2.71 -10.17
N GLN A 3 -14.60 -3.94 -10.12
CA GLN A 3 -14.99 -4.71 -11.32
C GLN A 3 -16.14 -4.06 -12.09
N GLY A 4 -17.17 -3.57 -11.39
CA GLY A 4 -18.29 -2.86 -12.02
C GLY A 4 -17.85 -1.55 -12.68
N LEU A 5 -16.94 -0.79 -12.03
CA LEU A 5 -16.36 0.42 -12.61
C LEU A 5 -15.55 0.09 -13.88
N SER A 6 -14.73 -0.95 -13.84
CA SER A 6 -13.96 -1.41 -15.01
C SER A 6 -14.86 -1.81 -16.18
N ALA A 7 -15.97 -2.52 -15.90
CA ALA A 7 -16.94 -2.88 -16.91
C ALA A 7 -17.62 -1.65 -17.53
N LEU A 8 -18.02 -0.69 -16.70
CA LEU A 8 -18.65 0.56 -17.14
C LEU A 8 -17.69 1.40 -18.00
N CYS A 9 -16.43 1.55 -17.58
CA CYS A 9 -15.43 2.28 -18.37
C CYS A 9 -15.25 1.65 -19.76
N ARG A 10 -15.25 0.33 -19.84
CA ARG A 10 -15.16 -0.41 -21.11
C ARG A 10 -16.41 -0.21 -21.97
N GLU A 11 -17.59 -0.29 -21.38
CA GLU A 11 -18.87 -0.07 -22.07
C GLU A 11 -18.96 1.35 -22.67
N LYS A 12 -18.51 2.35 -21.92
CA LYS A 12 -18.58 3.76 -22.31
C LYS A 12 -17.36 4.28 -23.08
N ASP A 13 -16.40 3.41 -23.40
CA ASP A 13 -15.10 3.77 -24.00
C ASP A 13 -14.37 4.90 -23.24
N VAL A 14 -14.40 4.82 -21.91
CA VAL A 14 -13.71 5.73 -21.01
C VAL A 14 -12.45 5.04 -20.48
N LEU A 15 -11.32 5.77 -20.43
CA LEU A 15 -10.06 5.25 -19.90
C LEU A 15 -10.16 5.01 -18.40
N LEU A 16 -9.78 3.81 -17.97
CA LEU A 16 -9.63 3.49 -16.56
C LEU A 16 -8.18 3.74 -16.12
N MET A 17 -8.00 4.73 -15.25
CA MET A 17 -6.70 5.08 -14.68
C MET A 17 -6.68 4.71 -13.20
N ILE A 18 -5.64 4.01 -12.75
CA ILE A 18 -5.47 3.59 -11.35
C ILE A 18 -4.17 4.14 -10.80
N ASP A 19 -4.27 4.86 -9.68
CA ASP A 19 -3.12 5.29 -8.91
C ASP A 19 -2.71 4.20 -7.92
N GLU A 20 -1.59 3.54 -8.23
CA GLU A 20 -0.95 2.51 -7.39
C GLU A 20 0.28 3.03 -6.64
N VAL A 21 0.43 4.36 -6.52
CA VAL A 21 1.56 4.97 -5.82
C VAL A 21 1.67 4.51 -4.37
N GLN A 22 0.54 4.23 -3.71
CA GLN A 22 0.53 3.75 -2.32
C GLN A 22 0.18 2.26 -2.20
N THR A 23 -0.69 1.75 -3.05
CA THR A 23 -1.21 0.37 -2.98
C THR A 23 -0.36 -0.64 -3.73
N GLY A 24 0.46 -0.17 -4.68
CA GLY A 24 1.33 -1.01 -5.49
C GLY A 24 2.60 -1.47 -4.79
N VAL A 25 3.45 -2.10 -5.57
CA VAL A 25 4.75 -2.66 -5.16
C VAL A 25 4.60 -3.61 -3.97
N GLY A 26 3.63 -4.53 -4.06
CA GLY A 26 3.43 -5.60 -3.09
C GLY A 26 2.66 -5.24 -1.82
N ARG A 27 2.33 -3.96 -1.59
CA ARG A 27 1.74 -3.47 -0.35
C ARG A 27 0.46 -4.19 0.08
N THR A 28 -0.37 -4.59 -0.88
CA THR A 28 -1.68 -5.24 -0.66
C THR A 28 -1.66 -6.76 -0.84
N GLY A 29 -0.48 -7.38 -0.99
CA GLY A 29 -0.33 -8.81 -1.26
C GLY A 29 -0.36 -9.17 -2.75
N ALA A 30 -0.52 -8.20 -3.64
CA ALA A 30 -0.31 -8.31 -5.07
C ALA A 30 0.70 -7.25 -5.52
N PHE A 31 1.43 -7.46 -6.64
CA PHE A 31 2.40 -6.46 -7.10
C PHE A 31 1.71 -5.12 -7.35
N TYR A 32 0.58 -5.12 -8.07
CA TYR A 32 -0.38 -4.03 -8.11
C TYR A 32 -1.72 -4.49 -7.58
N SER A 33 -2.38 -3.66 -6.76
CA SER A 33 -3.62 -3.99 -6.07
C SER A 33 -4.74 -4.39 -7.02
N TYR A 34 -4.81 -3.76 -8.21
CA TYR A 34 -5.83 -4.05 -9.22
C TYR A 34 -5.78 -5.50 -9.74
N GLN A 35 -4.61 -6.15 -9.70
CA GLN A 35 -4.45 -7.54 -10.15
C GLN A 35 -5.29 -8.51 -9.32
N GLY A 36 -5.44 -8.22 -8.02
CA GLY A 36 -6.28 -9.00 -7.11
C GLY A 36 -7.79 -8.91 -7.40
N TYR A 37 -8.21 -8.02 -8.31
CA TYR A 37 -9.61 -7.89 -8.74
C TYR A 37 -9.85 -8.42 -10.16
N GLY A 38 -8.82 -8.92 -10.84
CA GLY A 38 -8.92 -9.44 -12.20
C GLY A 38 -9.31 -8.40 -13.25
N ILE A 39 -8.99 -7.14 -13.02
CA ILE A 39 -9.22 -6.05 -13.97
C ILE A 39 -7.93 -5.63 -14.66
N GLN A 40 -8.07 -4.94 -15.80
CA GLN A 40 -6.95 -4.38 -16.54
C GLN A 40 -7.21 -2.88 -16.78
N PRO A 41 -6.50 -1.98 -16.12
CA PRO A 41 -6.60 -0.55 -16.36
C PRO A 41 -5.87 -0.14 -17.65
N ASP A 42 -6.24 1.02 -18.18
CA ASP A 42 -5.54 1.63 -19.33
C ASP A 42 -4.27 2.37 -18.90
N VAL A 43 -4.28 2.93 -17.67
CA VAL A 43 -3.13 3.66 -17.10
C VAL A 43 -2.93 3.26 -15.64
N VAL A 44 -1.68 3.06 -15.25
CA VAL A 44 -1.28 2.83 -13.85
C VAL A 44 -0.14 3.78 -13.50
N THR A 45 -0.29 4.53 -12.39
CA THR A 45 0.81 5.29 -11.81
C THR A 45 1.41 4.54 -10.63
N THR A 46 2.74 4.58 -10.50
CA THR A 46 3.48 3.89 -9.43
C THR A 46 4.69 4.71 -9.01
N ALA A 47 5.06 4.66 -7.72
CA ALA A 47 6.18 5.36 -7.14
C ALA A 47 6.57 4.78 -5.76
N LYS A 48 6.96 5.61 -4.79
CA LYS A 48 7.27 5.26 -3.38
C LYS A 48 8.20 4.06 -3.26
N GLY A 49 7.66 2.87 -2.98
CA GLY A 49 8.41 1.63 -2.80
C GLY A 49 9.11 1.11 -4.06
N LEU A 50 8.86 1.69 -5.24
CA LEU A 50 9.30 1.17 -6.53
C LEU A 50 10.82 0.98 -6.64
N ALA A 51 11.62 1.83 -6.00
CA ALA A 51 13.08 1.71 -6.00
C ALA A 51 13.70 1.64 -4.60
N GLY A 52 12.94 1.15 -3.59
CA GLY A 52 13.48 0.88 -2.27
C GLY A 52 13.98 2.12 -1.51
N GLY A 53 13.40 3.29 -1.78
CA GLY A 53 13.78 4.57 -1.17
C GLY A 53 14.45 5.55 -2.13
N LEU A 54 14.91 5.10 -3.30
CA LEU A 54 15.40 6.01 -4.34
C LEU A 54 14.22 6.70 -5.04
N PRO A 55 14.34 8.01 -5.39
CA PRO A 55 13.23 8.78 -5.93
C PRO A 55 12.94 8.39 -7.39
N ILE A 56 11.85 7.71 -7.63
CA ILE A 56 11.34 7.33 -8.95
C ILE A 56 9.81 7.25 -8.94
N GLY A 57 9.21 7.63 -10.05
CA GLY A 57 7.83 7.31 -10.39
C GLY A 57 7.76 6.79 -11.82
N ALA A 58 6.73 6.03 -12.11
CA ALA A 58 6.46 5.54 -13.45
C ALA A 58 4.97 5.65 -13.76
N CYS A 59 4.67 5.86 -15.04
CA CYS A 59 3.33 5.78 -15.59
C CYS A 59 3.34 4.70 -16.67
N LEU A 60 2.57 3.64 -16.43
CA LEU A 60 2.40 2.53 -17.36
C LEU A 60 1.11 2.75 -18.15
N VAL A 61 1.17 2.49 -19.44
CA VAL A 61 0.00 2.61 -20.32
C VAL A 61 -0.27 1.29 -21.02
N SER A 62 -1.55 1.02 -21.29
CA SER A 62 -1.98 -0.13 -22.08
C SER A 62 -1.57 0.04 -23.56
N GLU A 63 -1.59 -1.04 -24.32
CA GLU A 63 -1.30 -1.01 -25.76
C GLU A 63 -2.23 -0.04 -26.52
N LYS A 64 -3.47 0.14 -26.06
CA LYS A 64 -4.43 1.14 -26.60
C LYS A 64 -3.83 2.55 -26.63
N LEU A 65 -2.95 2.88 -25.69
CA LEU A 65 -2.39 4.23 -25.49
C LEU A 65 -0.92 4.34 -25.94
N ARG A 66 -0.34 3.31 -26.52
CA ARG A 66 1.08 3.22 -26.87
C ARG A 66 1.62 4.44 -27.62
N ASN A 67 0.82 5.02 -28.51
CA ASN A 67 1.25 6.11 -29.38
C ASN A 67 0.64 7.47 -29.03
N ILE A 68 0.05 7.60 -27.84
CA ILE A 68 -0.64 8.84 -27.44
C ILE A 68 0.34 9.98 -27.17
N LEU A 69 1.49 9.68 -26.59
CA LEU A 69 2.56 10.65 -26.35
C LEU A 69 3.50 10.71 -27.55
N LYS A 70 3.77 11.92 -28.03
CA LYS A 70 4.68 12.17 -29.13
C LYS A 70 6.01 12.72 -28.61
N PRO A 71 7.11 12.61 -29.37
CA PRO A 71 8.38 13.24 -29.02
C PRO A 71 8.20 14.72 -28.67
N GLY A 72 8.81 15.16 -27.58
CA GLY A 72 8.74 16.55 -27.10
C GLY A 72 7.54 16.90 -26.22
N GLN A 73 6.56 16.01 -26.05
CA GLN A 73 5.40 16.27 -25.19
C GLN A 73 5.65 15.98 -23.71
N GLN A 74 6.66 15.18 -23.40
CA GLN A 74 7.05 14.81 -22.05
C GLN A 74 8.57 14.86 -21.91
N GLY A 75 9.06 15.37 -20.78
CA GLY A 75 10.48 15.40 -20.45
C GLY A 75 10.70 15.41 -18.94
N SER A 76 11.84 14.87 -18.52
CA SER A 76 12.27 14.89 -17.12
C SER A 76 13.80 14.86 -17.07
N THR A 77 14.39 15.83 -16.38
CA THR A 77 15.86 15.94 -16.26
C THR A 77 16.47 14.71 -15.58
N PHE A 78 15.85 14.21 -14.52
CA PHE A 78 16.36 13.08 -13.74
C PHE A 78 15.57 11.78 -13.94
N GLY A 79 14.52 11.80 -14.76
CA GLY A 79 13.70 10.63 -15.03
C GLY A 79 14.48 9.53 -15.74
N GLY A 80 14.31 8.30 -15.27
CA GLY A 80 14.95 7.14 -15.88
C GLY A 80 16.48 7.06 -15.70
N ASN A 81 17.04 7.77 -14.69
CA ASN A 81 18.49 7.66 -14.48
C ASN A 81 18.90 6.22 -14.09
N PRO A 82 20.08 5.75 -14.53
CA PRO A 82 20.46 4.35 -14.45
C PRO A 82 20.60 3.84 -13.01
N VAL A 83 21.00 4.68 -12.05
CA VAL A 83 21.18 4.29 -10.66
C VAL A 83 19.82 3.93 -10.03
N VAL A 84 18.85 4.82 -10.19
CA VAL A 84 17.51 4.62 -9.65
C VAL A 84 16.77 3.48 -10.36
N CYS A 85 16.95 3.33 -11.66
CA CYS A 85 16.41 2.21 -12.44
C CYS A 85 17.02 0.87 -12.02
N ALA A 86 18.30 0.82 -11.66
CA ALA A 86 18.94 -0.38 -11.12
C ALA A 86 18.31 -0.78 -9.76
N GLY A 87 18.07 0.20 -8.88
CA GLY A 87 17.34 -0.03 -7.62
C GLY A 87 15.92 -0.53 -7.86
N ALA A 88 15.18 0.11 -8.76
CA ALA A 88 13.82 -0.30 -9.12
C ALA A 88 13.78 -1.74 -9.67
N ARG A 89 14.74 -2.10 -10.53
CA ARG A 89 14.84 -3.47 -11.08
C ARG A 89 15.01 -4.52 -9.98
N GLU A 90 15.82 -4.24 -8.96
CA GLU A 90 16.02 -5.17 -7.85
C GLU A 90 14.75 -5.30 -6.99
N VAL A 91 14.07 -4.18 -6.71
CA VAL A 91 12.79 -4.20 -5.99
C VAL A 91 11.73 -4.99 -6.76
N VAL A 92 11.57 -4.71 -8.06
CA VAL A 92 10.62 -5.43 -8.90
C VAL A 92 10.92 -6.93 -8.88
N ARG A 93 12.19 -7.33 -9.06
CA ARG A 93 12.60 -8.74 -9.03
C ARG A 93 12.23 -9.44 -7.72
N ARG A 94 12.45 -8.79 -6.57
CA ARG A 94 12.15 -9.37 -5.25
C ARG A 94 10.64 -9.40 -4.95
N VAL A 95 9.98 -8.29 -5.21
CA VAL A 95 8.56 -8.14 -4.85
C VAL A 95 7.64 -8.90 -5.81
N SER A 96 8.08 -9.18 -7.05
CA SER A 96 7.32 -10.01 -7.99
C SER A 96 7.34 -11.52 -7.65
N ASP A 97 8.15 -11.93 -6.67
CA ASP A 97 8.17 -13.32 -6.20
C ASP A 97 6.80 -13.66 -5.54
N PRO A 98 6.09 -14.69 -6.03
CA PRO A 98 4.82 -15.11 -5.44
C PRO A 98 4.92 -15.44 -3.95
N ALA A 99 6.02 -16.03 -3.50
CA ALA A 99 6.23 -16.36 -2.09
C ALA A 99 6.37 -15.09 -1.24
N PHE A 100 7.01 -14.04 -1.76
CA PHE A 100 7.08 -12.75 -1.08
C PHE A 100 5.71 -12.11 -0.94
N LEU A 101 4.90 -12.08 -2.01
CA LEU A 101 3.55 -11.52 -1.99
C LEU A 101 2.60 -12.31 -1.07
N GLN A 102 2.74 -13.63 -1.05
CA GLN A 102 2.00 -14.49 -0.14
C GLN A 102 2.35 -14.18 1.32
N ALA A 103 3.63 -14.03 1.64
CA ALA A 103 4.08 -13.67 2.99
C ALA A 103 3.55 -12.29 3.44
N VAL A 104 3.40 -11.32 2.52
CA VAL A 104 2.75 -10.03 2.83
C VAL A 104 1.29 -10.23 3.18
N THR A 105 0.57 -11.07 2.43
CA THR A 105 -0.83 -11.39 2.70
C THR A 105 -1.00 -12.05 4.06
N GLU A 106 -0.20 -13.08 4.36
CA GLU A 106 -0.25 -13.82 5.63
C GLU A 106 0.06 -12.93 6.84
N LYS A 107 1.06 -12.07 6.74
CA LYS A 107 1.38 -11.10 7.80
C LYS A 107 0.27 -10.06 7.97
N GLY A 108 -0.37 -9.64 6.89
CA GLY A 108 -1.51 -8.72 6.92
C GLY A 108 -2.72 -9.33 7.63
N GLU A 109 -3.06 -10.60 7.33
CA GLU A 109 -4.14 -11.30 8.02
C GLU A 109 -3.80 -11.58 9.49
N TYR A 110 -2.58 -12.01 9.80
CA TYR A 110 -2.12 -12.16 11.17
C TYR A 110 -2.29 -10.88 11.99
N LEU A 111 -1.84 -9.74 11.46
CA LEU A 111 -2.00 -8.43 12.11
C LEU A 111 -3.47 -8.06 12.28
N ARG A 112 -4.30 -8.29 11.25
CA ARG A 112 -5.74 -8.04 11.28
C ARG A 112 -6.43 -8.86 12.37
N GLU A 113 -6.16 -10.16 12.43
CA GLU A 113 -6.76 -11.06 13.42
C GLU A 113 -6.44 -10.61 14.85
N LYS A 114 -5.19 -10.29 15.13
CA LYS A 114 -4.77 -9.76 16.44
C LYS A 114 -5.46 -8.45 16.79
N LEU A 115 -5.56 -7.51 15.87
CA LEU A 115 -6.24 -6.23 16.08
C LEU A 115 -7.73 -6.41 16.39
N LEU A 116 -8.40 -7.35 15.73
CA LEU A 116 -9.83 -7.62 15.94
C LEU A 116 -10.13 -8.27 17.30
N THR A 117 -9.14 -8.81 18.01
CA THR A 117 -9.32 -9.31 19.39
C THR A 117 -9.34 -8.19 20.44
N MET A 118 -8.93 -6.97 20.09
CA MET A 118 -8.85 -5.84 21.02
C MET A 118 -10.23 -5.20 21.21
N PRO A 119 -10.75 -5.07 22.44
CA PRO A 119 -12.09 -4.50 22.69
C PRO A 119 -12.27 -3.06 22.19
N GLN A 120 -11.19 -2.28 22.18
CA GLN A 120 -11.18 -0.89 21.72
C GLN A 120 -11.26 -0.76 20.18
N VAL A 121 -11.01 -1.84 19.45
CA VAL A 121 -11.08 -1.83 17.98
C VAL A 121 -12.52 -2.06 17.54
N GLU A 122 -13.06 -1.11 16.78
CA GLU A 122 -14.39 -1.20 16.19
C GLU A 122 -14.34 -1.94 14.84
N LEU A 123 -13.33 -1.63 14.03
CA LEU A 123 -13.24 -2.10 12.64
C LEU A 123 -11.79 -2.06 12.16
N VAL A 124 -11.40 -3.06 11.36
CA VAL A 124 -10.15 -3.07 10.61
C VAL A 124 -10.45 -3.14 9.12
N ARG A 125 -9.95 -2.17 8.34
CA ARG A 125 -10.07 -2.08 6.89
C ARG A 125 -8.70 -2.18 6.23
N GLY A 126 -8.67 -2.63 5.00
CA GLY A 126 -7.46 -2.67 4.17
C GLY A 126 -7.13 -4.07 3.67
N LYS A 127 -5.95 -4.20 3.04
CA LYS A 127 -5.41 -5.45 2.47
C LYS A 127 -3.91 -5.53 2.70
N GLY A 128 -3.38 -6.73 2.85
CA GLY A 128 -1.97 -6.96 3.10
C GLY A 128 -1.48 -6.12 4.28
N LEU A 129 -0.35 -5.47 4.12
CA LEU A 129 0.24 -4.60 5.14
C LEU A 129 -0.14 -3.11 4.99
N MET A 130 -1.38 -2.86 4.61
CA MET A 130 -2.00 -1.53 4.57
C MET A 130 -3.34 -1.59 5.28
N LEU A 131 -3.33 -1.38 6.60
CA LEU A 131 -4.50 -1.50 7.45
C LEU A 131 -4.87 -0.16 8.09
N GLY A 132 -6.17 0.15 8.09
CA GLY A 132 -6.78 1.24 8.81
C GLY A 132 -7.68 0.71 9.92
N ILE A 133 -7.50 1.21 11.13
CA ILE A 133 -8.16 0.74 12.35
C ILE A 133 -9.05 1.86 12.87
N LYS A 134 -10.35 1.60 13.00
CA LYS A 134 -11.26 2.49 13.69
C LYS A 134 -11.33 2.08 15.16
N LEU A 135 -11.12 3.05 16.03
CA LEU A 135 -11.19 2.85 17.47
C LEU A 135 -12.56 3.30 18.02
N ARG A 136 -12.98 2.67 19.13
CA ARG A 136 -14.19 3.05 19.87
C ARG A 136 -13.86 4.18 20.84
N ASN A 137 -14.54 5.31 20.69
CA ASN A 137 -14.47 6.44 21.63
C ASN A 137 -13.03 6.93 21.94
N MET A 138 -12.10 6.80 20.99
CA MET A 138 -10.73 7.24 21.13
C MET A 138 -10.33 8.07 19.91
N ASP A 139 -9.60 9.16 20.14
CA ASP A 139 -9.05 9.98 19.06
C ASP A 139 -7.79 9.32 18.46
N ALA A 140 -7.77 9.17 17.14
CA ALA A 140 -6.69 8.51 16.43
C ALA A 140 -5.36 9.28 16.53
N HIS A 141 -5.41 10.61 16.66
CA HIS A 141 -4.20 11.42 16.78
C HIS A 141 -3.59 11.33 18.19
N GLU A 142 -4.42 11.32 19.24
CA GLU A 142 -3.95 11.10 20.61
C GLU A 142 -3.27 9.73 20.74
N VAL A 143 -3.88 8.68 20.17
CA VAL A 143 -3.29 7.34 20.16
C VAL A 143 -1.96 7.31 19.38
N LEU A 144 -1.87 8.01 18.25
CA LEU A 144 -0.62 8.14 17.49
C LEU A 144 0.49 8.76 18.37
N VAL A 145 0.21 9.87 19.07
CA VAL A 145 1.19 10.55 19.92
C VAL A 145 1.66 9.63 21.04
N LYS A 146 0.73 8.99 21.78
CA LYS A 146 1.06 8.05 22.87
C LYS A 146 1.86 6.84 22.37
N CYS A 147 1.55 6.32 21.18
CA CYS A 147 2.33 5.25 20.56
C CYS A 147 3.76 5.69 20.22
N ALA A 148 3.92 6.89 19.66
CA ALA A 148 5.25 7.44 19.32
C ALA A 148 6.12 7.64 20.57
N GLU A 149 5.55 8.10 21.69
CA GLU A 149 6.23 8.22 22.98
C GLU A 149 6.74 6.89 23.51
N GLN A 150 6.07 5.79 23.15
CA GLN A 150 6.49 4.42 23.52
C GLN A 150 7.32 3.71 22.43
N GLY A 151 7.71 4.43 21.35
CA GLY A 151 8.57 3.92 20.29
C GLY A 151 7.85 3.20 19.16
N LEU A 152 6.50 3.24 19.10
CA LEU A 152 5.73 2.70 17.99
C LEU A 152 5.32 3.83 17.03
N LEU A 153 5.91 3.84 15.84
CA LEU A 153 5.57 4.82 14.79
C LEU A 153 4.42 4.29 13.94
N ILE A 154 3.28 4.93 14.07
CA ILE A 154 2.06 4.69 13.28
C ILE A 154 1.64 5.98 12.58
N LEU A 155 0.60 5.92 11.76
CA LEU A 155 0.04 7.07 11.05
C LEU A 155 -1.45 7.21 11.34
N THR A 156 -2.04 8.30 10.91
CA THR A 156 -3.49 8.50 10.90
C THR A 156 -4.02 8.78 9.50
N ALA A 157 -5.28 8.50 9.28
CA ALA A 157 -6.03 8.93 8.10
C ALA A 157 -7.46 9.26 8.56
N LYS A 158 -7.75 10.56 8.67
CA LYS A 158 -8.99 11.05 9.30
C LYS A 158 -9.11 10.46 10.71
N GLU A 159 -10.22 9.77 11.00
CA GLU A 159 -10.50 9.09 12.28
C GLU A 159 -9.82 7.72 12.45
N LEU A 160 -9.06 7.26 11.45
CA LEU A 160 -8.43 5.93 11.52
C LEU A 160 -6.97 6.02 11.95
N VAL A 161 -6.55 5.13 12.81
CA VAL A 161 -5.15 4.77 12.98
C VAL A 161 -4.73 3.91 11.78
N ARG A 162 -3.52 4.10 11.25
CA ARG A 162 -3.02 3.36 10.10
C ARG A 162 -1.72 2.63 10.42
N PHE A 163 -1.70 1.34 10.08
CA PHE A 163 -0.50 0.51 10.10
C PHE A 163 0.00 0.28 8.68
N LEU A 164 1.25 0.68 8.45
CA LEU A 164 1.96 0.59 7.17
C LEU A 164 3.41 0.12 7.41
N PRO A 165 3.60 -1.04 8.06
CA PRO A 165 4.93 -1.54 8.36
C PRO A 165 5.71 -1.87 7.08
N PRO A 166 7.05 -2.04 7.15
CA PRO A 166 7.83 -2.57 6.04
C PRO A 166 7.29 -3.94 5.58
N LEU A 167 7.36 -4.23 4.26
CA LEU A 167 6.90 -5.53 3.75
C LEU A 167 7.73 -6.71 4.29
N THR A 168 8.93 -6.42 4.75
CA THR A 168 9.86 -7.39 5.35
C THR A 168 9.63 -7.63 6.83
N ILE A 169 8.71 -6.90 7.49
CA ILE A 169 8.41 -7.05 8.92
C ILE A 169 8.21 -8.53 9.30
N THR A 170 8.73 -8.92 10.46
CA THR A 170 8.52 -10.27 11.01
C THR A 170 7.28 -10.34 11.90
N LYS A 171 6.84 -11.56 12.27
CA LYS A 171 5.73 -11.73 13.21
C LYS A 171 6.10 -11.25 14.62
N GLU A 172 7.34 -11.46 15.02
CA GLU A 172 7.89 -11.00 16.29
C GLU A 172 7.87 -9.46 16.40
N GLU A 173 8.24 -8.77 15.33
CA GLU A 173 8.16 -7.30 15.27
C GLU A 173 6.71 -6.80 15.27
N ILE A 174 5.79 -7.52 14.60
CA ILE A 174 4.35 -7.23 14.67
C ILE A 174 3.86 -7.40 16.11
N ASP A 175 4.19 -8.48 16.79
CA ASP A 175 3.78 -8.73 18.18
C ASP A 175 4.34 -7.69 19.14
N ALA A 176 5.61 -7.28 18.96
CA ALA A 176 6.20 -6.20 19.75
C ALA A 176 5.44 -4.85 19.56
N GLY A 177 5.14 -4.50 18.31
CA GLY A 177 4.33 -3.31 18.02
C GLY A 177 2.91 -3.38 18.57
N LEU A 178 2.27 -4.55 18.50
CA LEU A 178 0.93 -4.77 19.05
C LEU A 178 0.94 -4.72 20.60
N ALA A 179 1.99 -5.14 21.27
CA ALA A 179 2.12 -5.01 22.71
C ALA A 179 2.10 -3.54 23.16
N ILE A 180 2.85 -2.67 22.47
CA ILE A 180 2.84 -1.22 22.72
C ILE A 180 1.45 -0.65 22.41
N PHE A 181 0.87 -1.00 21.26
CA PHE A 181 -0.44 -0.50 20.87
C PHE A 181 -1.52 -0.88 21.89
N THR A 182 -1.50 -2.12 22.36
CA THR A 182 -2.42 -2.61 23.40
C THR A 182 -2.27 -1.82 24.71
N ALA A 183 -1.04 -1.59 25.16
CA ALA A 183 -0.78 -0.82 26.39
C ALA A 183 -1.33 0.61 26.28
N VAL A 184 -1.12 1.26 25.13
CA VAL A 184 -1.66 2.61 24.85
C VAL A 184 -3.19 2.62 24.89
N LEU A 185 -3.86 1.63 24.26
CA LEU A 185 -5.32 1.55 24.23
C LEU A 185 -5.94 1.23 25.60
N GLN A 186 -5.21 0.60 26.50
CA GLN A 186 -5.66 0.28 27.86
C GLN A 186 -5.46 1.45 28.83
N ALA A 187 -4.52 2.34 28.56
CA ALA A 187 -4.19 3.49 29.39
C ALA A 187 -5.06 4.75 29.09
N GLY A 188 -5.81 4.73 28.03
CA GLY A 188 -6.71 5.82 27.60
C GLY A 188 -8.17 5.45 27.77
#